data_00aeac2f1bcf1c3f0131df282b215e9f
#
_entry.id   00aeac2f1bcf1c3f0131df282b215e9f
#
_cell.length_a   1.000
_cell.length_b   1.000
_cell.length_c   1.000
_cell.angle_alpha   90.00
_cell.angle_beta   90.00
_cell.angle_gamma   90.00
#
_symmetry.space_group_name_H-M   'P 1'
#
loop_
_entity.id
_entity.type
_entity.pdbx_description
1 polymer ?
#
loop_
_entity_poly.entity_id
_entity_poly.type
_entity_poly.pdbx_seq_one_letter_code
_entity_poly.pdbx_strand_id
1 'polypeptide(L)'
;MTRILVGLDGSAPGERALAHGKMLARLIGDCELILVYVIEWSPYEFHTPQELAERHMRREQELDQAHAHVLEPARKATEAEGFKVETVVRHGDPVAILEELAVSRGAAQIVVGRTGHRGMRERLFGGVSGRLIASASVPVTIIPETGAVQ
;
A
#
# COMPACT_ATOMS: atom_id res chain seq x y z
N MET A 1 16.34 0.63 -14.29
CA MET A 1 15.89 1.35 -13.07
C MET A 1 15.18 0.38 -12.16
N THR A 2 15.59 0.34 -10.90
CA THR A 2 14.95 -0.49 -9.88
C THR A 2 13.64 0.14 -9.42
N ARG A 3 12.62 -0.67 -9.19
CA ARG A 3 11.33 -0.20 -8.67
C ARG A 3 11.04 -0.88 -7.35
N ILE A 4 10.55 -0.09 -6.40
CA ILE A 4 10.14 -0.57 -5.09
C ILE A 4 8.69 -0.17 -4.88
N LEU A 5 7.85 -1.14 -4.53
CA LEU A 5 6.44 -0.90 -4.28
C LEU A 5 6.22 -0.70 -2.78
N VAL A 6 5.57 0.40 -2.42
CA VAL A 6 5.30 0.73 -1.03
C VAL A 6 3.79 0.81 -0.81
N GLY A 7 3.29 0.04 0.15
CA GLY A 7 1.88 0.07 0.52
C GLY A 7 1.60 1.18 1.53
N LEU A 8 0.66 2.05 1.22
CA LEU A 8 0.25 3.18 2.06
C LEU A 8 -1.25 3.13 2.29
N ASP A 9 -1.68 3.65 3.42
CA ASP A 9 -3.10 3.82 3.71
C ASP A 9 -3.38 5.11 4.51
N GLY A 10 -2.41 6.00 4.59
CA GLY A 10 -2.52 7.22 5.39
C GLY A 10 -2.23 7.01 6.87
N SER A 11 -1.94 5.79 7.29
CA SER A 11 -1.64 5.47 8.68
C SER A 11 -0.15 5.55 8.98
N ALA A 12 0.19 5.52 10.25
CA ALA A 12 1.59 5.53 10.69
C ALA A 12 2.39 4.33 10.14
N PRO A 13 1.84 3.10 10.10
CA PRO A 13 2.57 2.00 9.46
C PRO A 13 2.93 2.28 8.00
N GLY A 14 2.03 2.87 7.23
CA GLY A 14 2.31 3.24 5.85
C GLY A 14 3.40 4.31 5.74
N GLU A 15 3.39 5.28 6.64
CA GLU A 15 4.42 6.31 6.66
C GLU A 15 5.80 5.73 6.99
N ARG A 16 5.86 4.75 7.89
CA ARG A 16 7.12 4.06 8.18
C ARG A 16 7.61 3.27 6.99
N ALA A 17 6.69 2.61 6.28
CA ALA A 17 7.03 1.89 5.06
C ALA A 17 7.60 2.84 4.00
N LEU A 18 6.99 4.00 3.84
CA LEU A 18 7.49 4.99 2.88
C LEU A 18 8.88 5.50 3.27
N ALA A 19 9.10 5.79 4.54
CA ALA A 19 10.42 6.23 5.01
C ALA A 19 11.49 5.18 4.71
N HIS A 20 11.18 3.92 4.91
CA HIS A 20 12.10 2.83 4.58
C HIS A 20 12.32 2.72 3.08
N GLY A 21 11.25 2.83 2.29
CA GLY A 21 11.35 2.83 0.83
C GLY A 21 12.28 3.94 0.31
N LYS A 22 12.16 5.14 0.88
CA LYS A 22 13.05 6.25 0.55
C LYS A 22 14.51 5.93 0.88
N MET A 23 14.75 5.33 2.03
CA MET A 23 16.12 4.93 2.40
C MET A 23 16.68 3.92 1.40
N LEU A 24 15.90 2.93 1.03
CA LEU A 24 16.31 1.95 0.03
C LEU A 24 16.58 2.62 -1.32
N ALA A 25 15.72 3.53 -1.73
CA ALA A 25 15.90 4.24 -3.00
C ALA A 25 17.17 5.07 -3.01
N ARG A 26 17.53 5.70 -1.89
CA ARG A 26 18.80 6.42 -1.79
C ARG A 26 20.01 5.49 -1.91
N LEU A 27 19.93 4.33 -1.28
CA LEU A 27 21.01 3.35 -1.34
C LEU A 27 21.18 2.75 -2.72
N ILE A 28 20.09 2.54 -3.43
CA ILE A 28 20.11 1.97 -4.78
C ILE A 28 20.55 3.00 -5.81
N GLY A 29 20.11 4.23 -5.67
CA GLY A 29 20.43 5.33 -6.57
C GLY A 29 19.45 5.48 -7.71
N ASP A 30 19.45 4.59 -8.69
CA ASP A 30 18.52 4.62 -9.81
C ASP A 30 17.28 3.81 -9.45
N CYS A 31 16.32 4.45 -8.79
CA CYS A 31 15.18 3.77 -8.22
C CYS A 31 13.91 4.62 -8.30
N GLU A 32 12.80 3.99 -8.63
CA GLU A 32 11.47 4.58 -8.61
C GLU A 32 10.66 3.97 -7.48
N LEU A 33 9.92 4.79 -6.76
CA LEU A 33 9.00 4.34 -5.73
C LEU A 33 7.59 4.30 -6.30
N ILE A 34 6.91 3.18 -6.12
CA ILE A 34 5.52 3.02 -6.54
C ILE A 34 4.68 3.00 -5.27
N LEU A 35 3.92 4.06 -5.03
CA LEU A 35 3.10 4.21 -3.84
C LEU A 35 1.72 3.68 -4.14
N VAL A 36 1.28 2.68 -3.39
CA VAL A 36 0.02 1.99 -3.63
C VAL A 36 -0.89 2.09 -2.43
N TYR A 37 -2.11 2.52 -2.67
CA TYR A 37 -3.18 2.48 -1.67
C TYR A 37 -4.26 1.54 -2.17
N VAL A 38 -4.58 0.52 -1.37
CA VAL A 38 -5.66 -0.41 -1.69
C VAL A 38 -6.81 -0.18 -0.72
N ILE A 39 -7.98 0.12 -1.26
CA ILE A 39 -9.21 0.26 -0.49
C ILE A 39 -9.88 -1.09 -0.48
N GLU A 40 -10.05 -1.67 0.70
CA GLU A 40 -10.62 -2.99 0.82
C GLU A 40 -12.10 -3.01 0.46
N TRP A 41 -12.49 -4.07 -0.21
CA TRP A 41 -13.87 -4.32 -0.56
C TRP A 41 -14.60 -5.01 0.57
N SER A 42 -15.86 -4.61 0.76
CA SER A 42 -16.80 -5.35 1.57
C SER A 42 -17.63 -6.21 0.62
N PRO A 43 -17.34 -7.52 0.50
CA PRO A 43 -17.88 -8.31 -0.61
C PRO A 43 -19.27 -8.89 -0.42
N TYR A 44 -19.93 -8.70 0.72
CA TYR A 44 -21.06 -9.56 1.07
C TYR A 44 -22.40 -8.84 1.17
N GLU A 45 -22.78 -8.03 0.22
CA GLU A 45 -24.09 -7.39 0.31
C GLU A 45 -24.87 -7.60 -0.97
N PHE A 46 -26.10 -8.05 -0.81
CA PHE A 46 -27.04 -8.10 -1.92
C PHE A 46 -27.63 -6.71 -2.10
N HIS A 47 -27.47 -6.14 -3.26
CA HIS A 47 -27.94 -4.78 -3.54
C HIS A 47 -28.96 -4.77 -4.65
N THR A 48 -29.92 -3.86 -4.54
CA THR A 48 -30.79 -3.51 -5.67
C THR A 48 -29.94 -2.85 -6.76
N PRO A 49 -30.44 -2.78 -8.02
CA PRO A 49 -29.71 -2.07 -9.07
C PRO A 49 -29.40 -0.63 -8.70
N GLN A 50 -30.29 0.04 -7.97
CA GLN A 50 -30.07 1.41 -7.53
C GLN A 50 -28.96 1.47 -6.49
N GLU A 51 -28.94 0.54 -5.55
CA GLU A 51 -27.88 0.45 -4.55
C GLU A 51 -26.53 0.14 -5.18
N LEU A 52 -26.51 -0.69 -6.22
CA LEU A 52 -25.29 -0.99 -6.96
C LEU A 52 -24.76 0.26 -7.66
N ALA A 53 -25.64 1.08 -8.24
CA ALA A 53 -25.24 2.33 -8.89
C ALA A 53 -24.65 3.31 -7.87
N GLU A 54 -25.31 3.46 -6.72
CA GLU A 54 -24.82 4.31 -5.63
C GLU A 54 -23.48 3.82 -5.10
N ARG A 55 -23.31 2.52 -4.99
CA ARG A 55 -22.06 1.92 -4.54
C ARG A 55 -20.93 2.16 -5.53
N HIS A 56 -21.23 2.09 -6.82
CA HIS A 56 -20.25 2.38 -7.86
C HIS A 56 -19.77 3.83 -7.78
N MET A 57 -20.70 4.78 -7.64
CA MET A 57 -20.35 6.18 -7.48
C MET A 57 -19.52 6.42 -6.22
N ARG A 58 -19.86 5.74 -5.13
CA ARG A 58 -19.13 5.84 -3.88
C ARG A 58 -17.70 5.32 -4.03
N ARG A 59 -17.50 4.25 -4.77
CA ARG A 59 -16.15 3.72 -5.06
C ARG A 59 -15.30 4.73 -5.81
N GLU A 60 -15.88 5.37 -6.82
CA GLU A 60 -15.15 6.39 -7.56
C GLU A 60 -14.77 7.55 -6.66
N GLN A 61 -15.66 7.99 -5.79
CA GLN A 61 -15.37 9.04 -4.82
C GLN A 61 -14.28 8.62 -3.85
N GLU A 62 -14.32 7.38 -3.37
CA GLU A 62 -13.29 6.86 -2.48
C GLU A 62 -11.92 6.82 -3.15
N LEU A 63 -11.85 6.41 -4.42
CA LEU A 63 -10.62 6.43 -5.17
C LEU A 63 -10.07 7.85 -5.31
N ASP A 64 -10.93 8.79 -5.65
CA ASP A 64 -10.54 10.19 -5.80
C ASP A 64 -10.05 10.76 -4.47
N GLN A 65 -10.75 10.47 -3.38
CA GLN A 65 -10.36 10.94 -2.05
C GLN A 65 -9.06 10.31 -1.59
N ALA A 66 -8.88 9.02 -1.81
CA ALA A 66 -7.65 8.33 -1.45
C ALA A 66 -6.47 8.92 -2.21
N HIS A 67 -6.65 9.16 -3.49
CA HIS A 67 -5.62 9.78 -4.31
C HIS A 67 -5.31 11.20 -3.82
N ALA A 68 -6.35 12.02 -3.59
CA ALA A 68 -6.16 13.42 -3.22
C ALA A 68 -5.62 13.59 -1.79
N HIS A 69 -6.04 12.76 -0.84
CA HIS A 69 -5.74 12.98 0.57
C HIS A 69 -4.60 12.12 1.11
N VAL A 70 -4.28 11.02 0.45
CA VAL A 70 -3.20 10.12 0.89
C VAL A 70 -2.05 10.11 -0.09
N LEU A 71 -2.32 9.74 -1.34
CA LEU A 71 -1.24 9.53 -2.31
C LEU A 71 -0.65 10.82 -2.84
N GLU A 72 -1.45 11.79 -3.18
CA GLU A 72 -0.95 13.02 -3.77
C GLU A 72 -0.05 13.83 -2.82
N PRO A 73 -0.40 14.01 -1.54
CA PRO A 73 0.52 14.63 -0.61
C PRO A 73 1.82 13.85 -0.42
N ALA A 74 1.73 12.53 -0.37
CA ALA A 74 2.91 11.67 -0.24
C ALA A 74 3.79 11.77 -1.49
N ARG A 75 3.18 11.78 -2.68
CA ARG A 75 3.90 11.92 -3.94
C ARG A 75 4.66 13.25 -3.99
N LYS A 76 3.97 14.34 -3.68
CA LYS A 76 4.57 15.67 -3.72
C LYS A 76 5.75 15.78 -2.77
N ALA A 77 5.58 15.31 -1.52
CA ALA A 77 6.64 15.36 -0.53
C ALA A 77 7.83 14.50 -0.96
N THR A 78 7.56 13.33 -1.52
CA THR A 78 8.61 12.42 -1.94
C THR A 78 9.37 12.93 -3.17
N GLU A 79 8.64 13.49 -4.13
CA GLU A 79 9.27 14.10 -5.30
C GLU A 79 10.11 15.33 -4.93
N ALA A 80 9.65 16.10 -3.94
CA ALA A 80 10.40 17.25 -3.45
C ALA A 80 11.76 16.85 -2.87
N GLU A 81 11.90 15.62 -2.39
CA GLU A 81 13.16 15.07 -1.90
C GLU A 81 14.03 14.48 -3.02
N GLY A 82 13.58 14.58 -4.27
CA GLY A 82 14.36 14.13 -5.42
C GLY A 82 14.06 12.73 -5.93
N PHE A 83 13.03 12.07 -5.40
CA PHE A 83 12.70 10.70 -5.83
C PHE A 83 11.76 10.70 -7.02
N LYS A 84 11.86 9.67 -7.83
CA LYS A 84 10.88 9.37 -8.87
C LYS A 84 9.76 8.56 -8.24
N VAL A 85 8.51 8.94 -8.50
CA VAL A 85 7.34 8.36 -7.82
C VAL A 85 6.22 8.10 -8.82
N GLU A 86 5.63 6.92 -8.73
CA GLU A 86 4.36 6.58 -9.36
C GLU A 86 3.35 6.34 -8.25
N THR A 87 2.08 6.70 -8.46
CA THR A 87 1.02 6.43 -7.48
C THR A 87 -0.07 5.59 -8.13
N VAL A 88 -0.60 4.63 -7.35
CA VAL A 88 -1.66 3.74 -7.80
C VAL A 88 -2.67 3.56 -6.67
N VAL A 89 -3.94 3.72 -6.98
CA VAL A 89 -5.02 3.43 -6.05
C VAL A 89 -5.96 2.40 -6.67
N ARG A 90 -6.38 1.42 -5.88
CA ARG A 90 -7.26 0.33 -6.34
C ARG A 90 -8.23 -0.05 -5.24
N HIS A 91 -9.38 -0.59 -5.64
CA HIS A 91 -10.26 -1.33 -4.74
C HIS A 91 -9.97 -2.81 -4.88
N GLY A 92 -10.01 -3.54 -3.78
CA GLY A 92 -9.89 -4.98 -3.83
C GLY A 92 -9.24 -5.56 -2.58
N ASP A 93 -8.70 -6.75 -2.72
CA ASP A 93 -7.94 -7.38 -1.66
C ASP A 93 -6.51 -6.84 -1.68
N PRO A 94 -6.01 -6.28 -0.56
CA PRO A 94 -4.69 -5.66 -0.56
C PRO A 94 -3.57 -6.59 -0.99
N VAL A 95 -3.59 -7.83 -0.56
CA VAL A 95 -2.52 -8.78 -0.89
C VAL A 95 -2.50 -9.08 -2.37
N ALA A 96 -3.67 -9.39 -2.95
CA ALA A 96 -3.76 -9.69 -4.37
C ALA A 96 -3.34 -8.50 -5.23
N ILE A 97 -3.77 -7.30 -4.87
CA ILE A 97 -3.45 -6.09 -5.62
C ILE A 97 -1.96 -5.76 -5.53
N LEU A 98 -1.39 -5.84 -4.34
CA LEU A 98 0.05 -5.58 -4.17
C LEU A 98 0.89 -6.57 -4.95
N GLU A 99 0.54 -7.84 -4.94
CA GLU A 99 1.24 -8.86 -5.71
C GLU A 99 1.13 -8.63 -7.21
N GLU A 100 -0.07 -8.35 -7.69
CA GLU A 100 -0.31 -8.08 -9.10
C GLU A 100 0.51 -6.88 -9.57
N LEU A 101 0.47 -5.79 -8.81
CA LEU A 101 1.22 -4.60 -9.18
C LEU A 101 2.72 -4.80 -9.11
N ALA A 102 3.19 -5.55 -8.12
CA ALA A 102 4.61 -5.85 -8.02
C ALA A 102 5.11 -6.58 -9.25
N VAL A 103 4.34 -7.55 -9.73
CA VAL A 103 4.72 -8.30 -10.92
C VAL A 103 4.58 -7.43 -12.17
N SER A 104 3.45 -6.76 -12.35
CA SER A 104 3.19 -5.97 -13.55
C SER A 104 4.12 -4.76 -13.70
N ARG A 105 4.55 -4.19 -12.59
CA ARG A 105 5.48 -3.05 -12.60
C ARG A 105 6.95 -3.49 -12.52
N GLY A 106 7.21 -4.78 -12.38
CA GLY A 106 8.56 -5.27 -12.23
C GLY A 106 9.26 -4.79 -10.96
N ALA A 107 8.52 -4.74 -9.85
CA ALA A 107 9.08 -4.28 -8.60
C ALA A 107 10.07 -5.29 -8.03
N ALA A 108 11.18 -4.80 -7.49
CA ALA A 108 12.20 -5.64 -6.89
C ALA A 108 11.76 -6.16 -5.51
N GLN A 109 10.90 -5.40 -4.83
CA GLN A 109 10.34 -5.83 -3.55
C GLN A 109 9.11 -5.02 -3.22
N ILE A 110 8.34 -5.52 -2.25
CA ILE A 110 7.18 -4.84 -1.67
C ILE A 110 7.59 -4.42 -0.25
N VAL A 111 7.31 -3.17 0.13
CA VAL A 111 7.57 -2.67 1.47
C VAL A 111 6.24 -2.27 2.11
N VAL A 112 5.91 -2.85 3.25
CA VAL A 112 4.69 -2.54 4.00
C VAL A 112 5.01 -2.40 5.47
N GLY A 113 4.24 -1.58 6.15
CA GLY A 113 4.34 -1.46 7.59
C GLY A 113 3.51 -2.52 8.29
N ARG A 114 4.00 -2.98 9.43
CA ARG A 114 3.23 -3.89 10.27
C ARG A 114 2.22 -3.06 11.07
N THR A 115 0.95 -3.42 10.97
CA THR A 115 -0.09 -2.75 11.73
C THR A 115 0.04 -3.11 13.21
N GLY A 116 -0.05 -2.09 14.06
CA GLY A 116 0.36 -2.23 15.45
C GLY A 116 -0.58 -2.99 16.35
N HIS A 117 -1.74 -2.43 16.66
CA HIS A 117 -2.48 -2.88 17.84
C HIS A 117 -3.79 -3.58 17.56
N ARG A 118 -4.24 -3.49 16.35
CA ARG A 118 -5.56 -3.89 16.03
C ARG A 118 -5.61 -5.34 15.68
N GLY A 119 -6.37 -6.13 16.45
CA GLY A 119 -6.58 -7.52 16.11
C GLY A 119 -5.30 -8.34 16.05
N MET A 120 -4.62 -8.52 17.17
CA MET A 120 -3.39 -9.31 17.20
C MET A 120 -3.55 -10.68 16.57
N ARG A 121 -4.71 -11.30 16.72
CA ARG A 121 -4.98 -12.59 16.11
C ARG A 121 -5.00 -12.50 14.60
N GLU A 122 -5.65 -11.46 14.09
CA GLU A 122 -5.73 -11.23 12.66
C GLU A 122 -4.35 -10.99 12.06
N ARG A 123 -3.51 -10.28 12.77
CA ARG A 123 -2.16 -9.99 12.30
C ARG A 123 -1.28 -11.21 12.24
N LEU A 124 -1.43 -12.12 13.20
CA LEU A 124 -0.64 -13.35 13.20
C LEU A 124 -1.03 -14.27 12.06
N PHE A 125 -2.32 -14.28 11.71
CA PHE A 125 -2.84 -15.28 10.79
C PHE A 125 -3.53 -14.73 9.55
N GLY A 126 -3.91 -13.46 9.53
CA GLY A 126 -4.72 -12.90 8.44
C GLY A 126 -4.40 -11.49 8.01
N GLY A 127 -3.45 -10.82 8.64
CA GLY A 127 -3.08 -9.46 8.26
C GLY A 127 -2.38 -9.40 6.92
N VAL A 128 -2.35 -8.22 6.32
CA VAL A 128 -1.73 -8.02 5.00
C VAL A 128 -0.29 -8.49 5.00
N SER A 129 0.50 -8.10 6.00
CA SER A 129 1.91 -8.47 6.04
C SER A 129 2.11 -9.98 6.13
N GLY A 130 1.36 -10.66 7.00
CA GLY A 130 1.46 -12.11 7.13
C GLY A 130 1.05 -12.85 5.88
N ARG A 131 -0.02 -12.40 5.22
CA ARG A 131 -0.48 -13.01 3.99
C ARG A 131 0.51 -12.78 2.84
N LEU A 132 1.10 -11.60 2.76
CA LEU A 132 2.12 -11.32 1.76
C LEU A 132 3.33 -12.22 1.92
N ILE A 133 3.81 -12.42 3.14
CA ILE A 133 4.93 -13.32 3.40
C ILE A 133 4.65 -14.71 2.86
N ALA A 134 3.40 -15.19 3.02
CA ALA A 134 3.04 -16.53 2.60
C ALA A 134 2.90 -16.69 1.09
N SER A 135 2.54 -15.64 0.35
CA SER A 135 2.11 -15.79 -1.03
C SER A 135 2.87 -14.96 -2.05
N ALA A 136 3.63 -13.95 -1.64
CA ALA A 136 4.27 -13.05 -2.59
C ALA A 136 5.34 -13.75 -3.42
N SER A 137 5.42 -13.37 -4.70
CA SER A 137 6.43 -13.89 -5.62
C SER A 137 7.66 -12.98 -5.71
N VAL A 138 7.64 -11.84 -5.00
CA VAL A 138 8.80 -10.95 -4.88
C VAL A 138 9.14 -10.79 -3.39
N PRO A 139 10.36 -10.38 -3.07
CA PRO A 139 10.71 -10.13 -1.66
C PRO A 139 9.79 -9.13 -1.00
N VAL A 140 9.48 -9.34 0.26
CA VAL A 140 8.62 -8.47 1.05
C VAL A 140 9.40 -7.99 2.27
N THR A 141 9.42 -6.68 2.48
CA THR A 141 10.03 -6.08 3.66
C THR A 141 8.91 -5.55 4.55
N ILE A 142 8.89 -6.02 5.79
CA ILE A 142 7.90 -5.62 6.78
C ILE A 142 8.55 -4.68 7.78
N ILE A 143 8.02 -3.46 7.89
CA ILE A 143 8.59 -2.47 8.81
C ILE A 143 7.87 -2.59 10.15
N PRO A 144 8.59 -2.87 11.22
CA PRO A 144 7.98 -3.00 12.54
C PRO A 144 7.56 -1.65 13.09
N GLU A 145 6.77 -1.68 14.16
CA GLU A 145 6.43 -0.47 14.86
C GLU A 145 7.67 0.12 15.51
N THR A 146 7.78 1.44 15.39
CA THR A 146 8.86 2.14 16.08
C THR A 146 8.45 2.40 17.53
N GLY A 147 9.42 2.63 18.36
CA GLY A 147 9.16 2.89 19.75
C GLY A 147 9.03 1.66 20.62
N ALA A 148 8.87 0.52 20.00
CA ALA A 148 8.77 -0.74 20.73
C ALA A 148 10.12 -1.22 21.26
N VAL A 149 11.17 -0.57 20.89
CA VAL A 149 12.52 -1.05 21.13
C VAL A 149 13.15 -0.43 22.36
N GLN A 150 12.48 0.47 22.98
CA GLN A 150 13.05 1.15 24.13
C GLN A 150 13.06 0.36 25.40
#